data_7939f5674e7100dfc89132f46310a3d9
#
_entry.id   7939f5674e7100dfc89132f46310a3d9
#
_cell.length_a   1.000
_cell.length_b   1.000
_cell.length_c   1.000
_cell.angle_alpha   90.00
_cell.angle_beta   90.00
_cell.angle_gamma   90.00
#
_symmetry.space_group_name_H-M   'P 1'
#
loop_
_entity.id
_entity.type
_entity.pdbx_description
1 polymer ?
#
loop_
_entity_poly.entity_id
_entity_poly.type
_entity_poly.pdbx_seq_one_letter_code
_entity_poly.pdbx_strand_id
1 'polypeptide(L)' 'MIKIIVAERIKELMKAEGISQYALAKKLGISQSTICNWLNGKKEPSIESLWRLADFFGETIDYIVGREN' A
#
# COMPACT_ATOMS: atom_id res chain seq x y z
N MET A 1 -7.15 -16.83 -13.13
CA MET A 1 -5.94 -16.06 -12.84
C MET A 1 -6.20 -15.06 -11.72
N ILE A 2 -5.31 -14.99 -10.74
CA ILE A 2 -5.45 -14.06 -9.64
C ILE A 2 -4.81 -12.74 -10.04
N LYS A 3 -5.55 -11.65 -9.87
CA LYS A 3 -5.02 -10.32 -10.13
C LYS A 3 -4.78 -9.60 -8.81
N ILE A 4 -3.56 -9.16 -8.59
CA ILE A 4 -3.20 -8.41 -7.40
C ILE A 4 -3.23 -6.93 -7.74
N ILE A 5 -4.06 -6.16 -7.06
CA ILE A 5 -4.26 -4.75 -7.36
C ILE A 5 -3.73 -3.84 -6.25
N VAL A 6 -2.62 -4.25 -5.63
CA VAL A 6 -2.04 -3.54 -4.49
C VAL A 6 -1.78 -2.06 -4.80
N ALA A 7 -1.17 -1.78 -5.97
CA ALA A 7 -0.84 -0.41 -6.34
C ALA A 7 -2.08 0.49 -6.36
N GLU A 8 -3.15 0.01 -6.98
CA GLU A 8 -4.38 0.77 -7.08
C GLU A 8 -5.03 1.00 -5.72
N ARG A 9 -5.03 -0.05 -4.88
CA ARG A 9 -5.60 0.07 -3.53
C ARG A 9 -4.83 1.07 -2.68
N ILE A 10 -3.50 1.02 -2.73
CA ILE A 10 -2.68 1.96 -1.97
C ILE A 10 -2.93 3.38 -2.44
N LYS A 11 -2.99 3.60 -3.76
CA LYS A 11 -3.29 4.93 -4.30
C LYS A 11 -4.63 5.45 -3.82
N GLU A 12 -5.66 4.61 -3.83
CA GLU A 12 -6.98 4.99 -3.37
C GLU A 12 -6.98 5.35 -1.89
N LEU A 13 -6.29 4.54 -1.07
CA LEU A 13 -6.23 4.79 0.37
C LEU A 13 -5.45 6.06 0.67
N MET A 14 -4.35 6.29 -0.04
CA MET A 14 -3.56 7.53 0.13
C MET A 14 -4.40 8.75 -0.21
N LYS A 15 -5.16 8.66 -1.30
CA LYS A 15 -6.01 9.77 -1.72
C LYS A 15 -7.12 10.02 -0.71
N ALA A 16 -7.74 8.97 -0.21
CA ALA A 16 -8.80 9.09 0.78
C ALA A 16 -8.30 9.72 2.08
N GLU A 17 -7.07 9.40 2.48
CA GLU A 17 -6.48 9.94 3.70
C GLU A 17 -5.77 11.28 3.47
N GLY A 18 -5.59 11.69 2.22
CA GLY A 18 -4.88 12.90 1.91
C GLY A 18 -3.39 12.84 2.28
N ILE A 19 -2.79 11.67 2.15
CA ILE A 19 -1.39 11.47 2.55
C ILE A 19 -0.50 11.33 1.33
N SER A 20 0.68 11.98 1.35
CA SER A 20 1.65 11.91 0.27
C SER A 20 2.53 10.67 0.40
N GLN A 21 3.27 10.36 -0.69
CA GLN A 21 4.25 9.27 -0.65
C GLN A 21 5.31 9.51 0.42
N TYR A 22 5.78 10.74 0.52
CA TYR A 22 6.79 11.10 1.52
C TYR A 22 6.26 10.85 2.93
N ALA A 23 5.06 11.32 3.20
CA ALA A 23 4.45 11.18 4.53
C ALA A 23 4.19 9.72 4.86
N LEU A 24 3.71 8.94 3.89
CA LEU A 24 3.46 7.52 4.11
C LEU A 24 4.75 6.77 4.40
N ALA A 25 5.80 7.05 3.62
CA ALA A 25 7.10 6.43 3.84
C ALA A 25 7.63 6.74 5.24
N LYS A 26 7.49 7.99 5.67
CA LYS A 26 7.92 8.40 7.00
C LYS A 26 7.14 7.68 8.10
N LYS A 27 5.84 7.56 7.93
CA LYS A 27 4.98 6.87 8.90
C LYS A 27 5.31 5.39 9.01
N LEU A 28 5.64 4.75 7.88
CA LEU A 28 5.98 3.33 7.86
C LEU A 28 7.45 3.07 8.14
N GLY A 29 8.28 4.10 8.21
CA GLY A 29 9.71 3.95 8.48
C GLY A 29 10.46 3.28 7.33
N ILE A 30 10.04 3.55 6.10
CA ILE A 30 10.68 3.00 4.89
C ILE A 30 11.01 4.14 3.93
N SER A 31 11.76 3.82 2.87
CA SER A 31 12.14 4.86 1.91
C SER A 31 10.99 5.22 0.98
N GLN A 32 11.02 6.46 0.49
CA GLN A 32 10.03 6.91 -0.46
C GLN A 32 10.13 6.13 -1.77
N SER A 33 11.35 5.72 -2.16
CA SER A 33 11.53 4.95 -3.37
C SER A 33 10.86 3.57 -3.27
N THR A 34 10.78 3.00 -2.07
CA THR A 34 10.07 1.75 -1.85
C THR A 34 8.58 1.93 -2.14
N ILE A 35 7.99 3.01 -1.62
CA ILE A 35 6.59 3.35 -1.90
C ILE A 35 6.39 3.55 -3.41
N CYS A 36 7.29 4.29 -4.04
CA CYS A 36 7.22 4.54 -5.48
C CYS A 36 7.20 3.24 -6.29
N ASN A 37 8.05 2.28 -5.91
CA ASN A 37 8.09 0.98 -6.59
C ASN A 37 6.78 0.23 -6.45
N TRP A 38 6.13 0.30 -5.28
CA TRP A 38 4.83 -0.33 -5.08
C TRP A 38 3.77 0.33 -5.97
N LEU A 39 3.77 1.66 -6.04
CA LEU A 39 2.76 2.39 -6.80
C LEU A 39 2.94 2.23 -8.31
N ASN A 40 4.18 2.00 -8.76
CA ASN A 40 4.47 1.77 -10.17
C ASN A 40 4.32 0.32 -10.59
N GLY A 41 4.06 -0.57 -9.64
CA GLY A 41 3.95 -1.99 -9.93
C GLY A 41 5.29 -2.68 -10.18
N LYS A 42 6.41 -2.01 -9.90
CA LYS A 42 7.74 -2.60 -10.08
C LYS A 42 8.05 -3.67 -9.04
N LYS A 43 7.54 -3.47 -7.83
CA LYS A 43 7.71 -4.41 -6.73
C LYS A 43 6.44 -4.43 -5.91
N GLU A 44 6.20 -5.56 -5.27
CA GLU A 44 5.05 -5.70 -4.38
C GLU A 44 5.52 -5.61 -2.94
N PRO A 45 4.68 -5.10 -2.04
CA PRO A 45 5.03 -5.08 -0.62
C PRO A 45 5.24 -6.49 -0.09
N SER A 46 6.19 -6.64 0.85
CA SER A 46 6.37 -7.90 1.56
C SER A 46 5.15 -8.15 2.44
N ILE A 47 5.04 -9.37 2.97
CA ILE A 47 3.94 -9.71 3.87
C ILE A 47 3.93 -8.77 5.08
N GLU A 48 5.11 -8.48 5.64
CA GLU A 48 5.21 -7.55 6.76
C GLU A 48 4.74 -6.15 6.36
N SER A 49 5.14 -5.68 5.18
CA SER A 49 4.72 -4.37 4.69
C SER A 49 3.22 -4.31 4.46
N LEU A 50 2.62 -5.39 3.93
CA LEU A 50 1.18 -5.46 3.75
C LEU A 50 0.45 -5.37 5.10
N TRP A 51 0.97 -6.06 6.11
CA TRP A 51 0.39 -6.02 7.44
C TRP A 51 0.44 -4.60 8.00
N ARG A 52 1.57 -3.92 7.83
CA ARG A 52 1.75 -2.56 8.33
C ARG A 52 0.87 -1.56 7.57
N LEU A 53 0.73 -1.73 6.26
CA LEU A 53 -0.17 -0.90 5.46
C LEU A 53 -1.62 -1.08 5.90
N ALA A 54 -2.04 -2.32 6.10
CA ALA A 54 -3.40 -2.62 6.56
C ALA A 54 -3.65 -1.97 7.92
N ASP A 55 -2.70 -2.12 8.83
CA ASP A 55 -2.81 -1.54 10.16
C ASP A 55 -2.90 -0.02 10.10
N PHE A 56 -2.03 0.60 9.29
CA PHE A 56 -1.99 2.06 9.17
C PHE A 56 -3.29 2.62 8.60
N PHE A 57 -3.82 1.98 7.56
CA PHE A 57 -5.04 2.46 6.90
C PHE A 57 -6.33 1.93 7.54
N GLY A 58 -6.23 1.05 8.52
CA GLY A 58 -7.42 0.46 9.15
C GLY A 58 -8.19 -0.47 8.22
N GLU A 59 -7.47 -1.18 7.33
CA GLU A 59 -8.07 -2.10 6.38
C GLU A 59 -7.52 -3.50 6.60
N THR A 60 -8.10 -4.48 5.90
CA THR A 60 -7.58 -5.84 5.93
C THR A 60 -6.53 -6.01 4.86
N ILE A 61 -5.64 -7.00 5.02
CA ILE A 61 -4.69 -7.36 3.98
C ILE A 61 -5.46 -7.81 2.73
N ASP A 62 -6.56 -8.55 2.90
CA ASP A 62 -7.40 -8.99 1.79
C ASP A 62 -7.89 -7.81 0.95
N TYR A 63 -8.30 -6.73 1.60
CA TYR A 63 -8.71 -5.53 0.88
C TYR A 63 -7.56 -4.94 0.07
N ILE A 64 -6.38 -4.83 0.69
CA ILE A 64 -5.23 -4.21 0.04
C ILE A 64 -4.77 -5.01 -1.17
N VAL A 65 -4.82 -6.34 -1.11
CA VAL A 65 -4.40 -7.16 -2.26
C VAL A 65 -5.53 -7.40 -3.26
N GLY A 66 -6.74 -6.94 -2.96
CA GLY A 66 -7.86 -7.02 -3.91
C GLY A 66 -8.72 -8.27 -3.77
N ARG A 67 -8.64 -8.97 -2.65
CA ARG A 67 -9.48 -10.16 -2.42
C ARG A 67 -10.85 -9.82 -1.85
N GLU A 68 -11.01 -8.59 -1.35
CA GLU A 68 -12.32 -8.12 -0.91
C GLU A 68 -12.50 -6.65 -1.30
N ASN A 69 -13.73 -6.22 -1.37
CA ASN A 69 -14.09 -4.85 -1.80
C ASN A 69 -14.27 -3.90 -0.62
#